data_4e0c5934c0f81f072a4f134872ea88ce
#
_entry.id   4e0c5934c0f81f072a4f134872ea88ce
#
_cell.length_a   1.000
_cell.length_b   1.000
_cell.length_c   1.000
_cell.angle_alpha   90.00
_cell.angle_beta   90.00
_cell.angle_gamma   90.00
#
_symmetry.space_group_name_H-M   'P 1'
#
loop_
_entity.id
_entity.type
_entity.pdbx_description
1 polymer ?
#
loop_
_entity_poly.entity_id
_entity_poly.type
_entity_poly.pdbx_seq_one_letter_code
_entity_poly.pdbx_strand_id
1 'polypeptide(L)'
;MNPSREMVPLLAADVSTFCKNLRLQLAGAGHAAPSHVALLNMLARSAGYRNYQMLRAQPPEVAPAAPVTVEKAPGAISLPRGSTVPLPIRRLLACFDTKGRLMRWPNKYAAQQIAIWAIWSRLPAQREMSEAQVNGYINAFHTFGDPATLRRELVNAHLLWRTVDCRVYRKELKRPGDETRQFLDLLFSNVTPPA
;
A
#
# COMPACT_ATOMS: atom_id res chain seq x y z
N MET A 1 30.00 3.57 39.78
CA MET A 1 28.65 3.06 39.46
C MET A 1 28.18 3.80 38.24
N ASN A 2 28.16 3.16 37.06
CA ASN A 2 27.66 3.76 35.84
C ASN A 2 26.12 3.70 35.87
N PRO A 3 25.40 4.80 35.66
CA PRO A 3 23.94 4.73 35.61
C PRO A 3 23.54 3.85 34.45
N SER A 4 22.67 2.90 34.72
CA SER A 4 22.09 1.98 33.74
C SER A 4 21.53 2.80 32.57
N ARG A 5 22.12 2.61 31.39
CA ARG A 5 21.71 3.26 30.16
C ARG A 5 20.32 2.72 29.80
N GLU A 6 19.30 3.51 30.03
CA GLU A 6 17.93 3.16 29.69
C GLU A 6 17.85 2.95 28.16
N MET A 7 17.45 1.75 27.73
CA MET A 7 17.28 1.44 26.33
C MET A 7 15.96 2.01 25.84
N VAL A 8 16.03 3.03 24.98
CA VAL A 8 14.85 3.60 24.33
C VAL A 8 14.65 2.88 22.98
N PRO A 9 13.63 2.04 22.81
CA PRO A 9 13.38 1.37 21.54
C PRO A 9 12.95 2.37 20.48
N LEU A 10 13.58 2.34 19.29
CA LEU A 10 13.23 3.13 18.13
C LEU A 10 12.36 2.28 17.19
N LEU A 11 11.07 2.61 17.10
CA LEU A 11 10.16 2.00 16.14
C LEU A 11 10.03 2.93 14.92
N ALA A 12 10.53 2.50 13.77
CA ALA A 12 10.33 3.18 12.51
C ALA A 12 9.38 2.35 11.64
N ALA A 13 8.23 2.92 11.29
CA ALA A 13 7.22 2.25 10.45
C ALA A 13 7.76 1.97 9.05
N ASP A 14 8.63 2.83 8.52
CA ASP A 14 9.35 2.66 7.27
C ASP A 14 10.73 3.30 7.34
N VAL A 15 11.75 2.47 7.19
CA VAL A 15 13.17 2.90 7.22
C VAL A 15 13.51 3.88 6.10
N SER A 16 12.87 3.77 4.94
CA SER A 16 13.11 4.68 3.81
C SER A 16 12.58 6.09 4.11
N THR A 17 11.40 6.20 4.67
CA THR A 17 10.81 7.47 5.11
C THR A 17 11.60 8.08 6.27
N PHE A 18 12.02 7.27 7.24
CA PHE A 18 12.91 7.71 8.33
C PHE A 18 14.21 8.31 7.79
N CYS A 19 14.86 7.65 6.84
CA CYS A 19 16.08 8.16 6.18
C CYS A 19 15.85 9.48 5.42
N LYS A 20 14.72 9.64 4.75
CA LYS A 20 14.38 10.90 4.06
C LYS A 20 14.26 12.06 5.04
N ASN A 21 13.53 11.84 6.13
CA ASN A 21 13.34 12.86 7.17
C ASN A 21 14.65 13.21 7.88
N LEU A 22 15.48 12.20 8.21
CA LEU A 22 16.79 12.42 8.82
C LEU A 22 17.72 13.22 7.89
N ARG A 23 17.69 12.93 6.58
CA ARG A 23 18.45 13.68 5.59
C ARG A 23 18.03 15.16 5.52
N LEU A 24 16.72 15.44 5.58
CA LEU A 24 16.21 16.81 5.61
C LEU A 24 16.66 17.55 6.86
N GLN A 25 16.65 16.90 8.02
CA GLN A 25 17.13 17.50 9.28
C GLN A 25 18.64 17.77 9.24
N LEU A 26 19.45 16.84 8.70
CA LEU A 26 20.89 17.04 8.54
C LEU A 26 21.20 18.21 7.61
N ALA A 27 20.48 18.31 6.48
CA ALA A 27 20.65 19.43 5.55
C ALA A 27 20.24 20.77 6.17
N GLY A 28 19.15 20.79 6.96
CA GLY A 28 18.71 21.99 7.70
C GLY A 28 19.66 22.43 8.80
N ALA A 29 20.45 21.50 9.36
CA ALA A 29 21.49 21.78 10.35
C ALA A 29 22.84 22.22 9.75
N GLY A 30 22.89 22.45 8.43
CA GLY A 30 24.11 22.91 7.74
C GLY A 30 25.17 21.83 7.52
N HIS A 31 24.85 20.56 7.74
CA HIS A 31 25.76 19.44 7.48
C HIS A 31 25.59 18.90 6.06
N ALA A 32 26.71 18.49 5.43
CA ALA A 32 26.69 17.79 4.15
C ALA A 32 25.94 16.46 4.31
N ALA A 33 24.68 16.43 3.91
CA ALA A 33 23.82 15.26 4.07
C ALA A 33 24.24 14.15 3.08
N PRO A 34 24.47 12.91 3.54
CA PRO A 34 24.75 11.78 2.67
C PRO A 34 23.61 11.55 1.67
N SER A 35 23.90 10.86 0.56
CA SER A 35 22.82 10.44 -0.33
C SER A 35 21.82 9.54 0.39
N HIS A 36 20.59 9.48 -0.10
CA HIS A 36 19.54 8.63 0.52
C HIS A 36 19.99 7.15 0.61
N VAL A 37 20.63 6.64 -0.44
CA VAL A 37 21.17 5.26 -0.48
C VAL A 37 22.30 5.06 0.52
N ALA A 38 23.20 6.05 0.66
CA ALA A 38 24.27 6.00 1.65
C ALA A 38 23.71 5.95 3.07
N LEU A 39 22.70 6.75 3.37
CA LEU A 39 22.06 6.78 4.68
C LEU A 39 21.34 5.47 5.03
N LEU A 40 20.64 4.88 4.05
CA LEU A 40 20.02 3.55 4.20
C LEU A 40 21.06 2.47 4.53
N ASN A 41 22.20 2.49 3.85
CA ASN A 41 23.29 1.55 4.11
C ASN A 41 24.00 1.81 5.46
N MET A 42 24.10 3.07 5.87
CA MET A 42 24.64 3.43 7.19
C MET A 42 23.74 2.89 8.31
N LEU A 43 22.43 3.10 8.22
CA LEU A 43 21.48 2.57 9.17
C LEU A 43 21.49 1.03 9.22
N ALA A 44 21.53 0.39 8.05
CA ALA A 44 21.62 -1.07 7.99
C ALA A 44 22.86 -1.59 8.70
N ARG A 45 24.02 -0.94 8.48
CA ARG A 45 25.26 -1.31 9.17
C ARG A 45 25.20 -1.06 10.67
N SER A 46 24.62 0.03 11.10
CA SER A 46 24.40 0.32 12.54
C SER A 46 23.49 -0.70 13.21
N ALA A 47 22.58 -1.30 12.44
CA ALA A 47 21.70 -2.38 12.88
C ALA A 47 22.32 -3.79 12.71
N GLY A 48 23.64 -3.90 12.39
CA GLY A 48 24.36 -5.17 12.28
C GLY A 48 24.25 -5.86 10.90
N TYR A 49 23.68 -5.22 9.91
CA TYR A 49 23.55 -5.77 8.55
C TYR A 49 24.61 -5.24 7.60
N ARG A 50 25.07 -6.06 6.66
CA ARG A 50 26.10 -5.68 5.69
C ARG A 50 25.67 -4.52 4.77
N ASN A 51 24.38 -4.46 4.39
CA ASN A 51 23.78 -3.40 3.57
C ASN A 51 22.26 -3.37 3.76
N TYR A 52 21.58 -2.33 3.20
CA TYR A 52 20.14 -2.17 3.29
C TYR A 52 19.35 -3.30 2.62
N GLN A 53 19.88 -3.94 1.58
CA GLN A 53 19.19 -5.05 0.92
C GLN A 53 19.14 -6.28 1.84
N MET A 54 20.19 -6.54 2.62
CA MET A 54 20.19 -7.61 3.63
C MET A 54 19.24 -7.30 4.79
N LEU A 55 19.21 -6.05 5.27
CA LEU A 55 18.22 -5.61 6.26
C LEU A 55 16.78 -5.81 5.76
N ARG A 56 16.52 -5.51 4.49
CA ARG A 56 15.21 -5.68 3.86
C ARG A 56 14.87 -7.15 3.57
N ALA A 57 15.84 -7.97 3.30
CA ALA A 57 15.65 -9.38 2.94
C ALA A 57 15.37 -10.26 4.17
N GLN A 58 15.77 -9.82 5.36
CA GLN A 58 15.44 -10.53 6.59
C GLN A 58 14.02 -10.19 7.04
N PRO A 59 13.18 -11.19 7.37
CA PRO A 59 11.98 -10.93 8.13
C PRO A 59 12.41 -10.26 9.45
N PRO A 60 11.64 -9.28 9.99
CA PRO A 60 11.94 -8.69 11.27
C PRO A 60 12.05 -9.83 12.30
N GLU A 61 13.25 -10.04 12.83
CA GLU A 61 13.49 -10.95 13.96
C GLU A 61 12.90 -10.26 15.21
N VAL A 62 11.62 -10.41 15.34
CA VAL A 62 10.95 -10.23 16.63
C VAL A 62 11.38 -11.43 17.43
N ALA A 63 12.03 -11.20 18.60
CA ALA A 63 12.33 -12.21 19.61
C ALA A 63 11.17 -13.22 19.69
N PRO A 64 11.42 -14.52 20.02
CA PRO A 64 10.43 -15.58 19.86
C PRO A 64 9.21 -15.33 20.73
N ALA A 65 8.32 -14.46 20.26
CA ALA A 65 6.93 -14.50 20.63
C ALA A 65 6.32 -15.64 19.81
N ALA A 66 5.55 -16.47 20.48
CA ALA A 66 4.80 -17.61 19.96
C ALA A 66 4.29 -17.41 18.52
N PRO A 67 4.05 -18.47 17.73
CA PRO A 67 3.70 -18.39 16.32
C PRO A 67 2.59 -17.36 16.15
N VAL A 68 2.98 -16.20 15.63
CA VAL A 68 2.00 -15.18 15.26
C VAL A 68 1.31 -15.78 14.05
N THR A 69 0.23 -16.48 14.30
CA THR A 69 -0.87 -16.58 13.35
C THR A 69 -1.04 -15.15 12.85
N VAL A 70 -0.81 -14.94 11.55
CA VAL A 70 -1.12 -13.66 10.90
C VAL A 70 -2.57 -13.37 11.25
N GLU A 71 -2.78 -12.62 12.32
CA GLU A 71 -4.11 -12.18 12.70
C GLU A 71 -4.63 -11.41 11.51
N LYS A 72 -5.52 -12.07 10.82
CA LYS A 72 -6.31 -11.53 9.74
C LYS A 72 -6.92 -10.25 10.26
N ALA A 73 -6.54 -9.12 9.66
CA ALA A 73 -7.14 -7.84 10.01
C ALA A 73 -8.67 -8.04 10.12
N PRO A 74 -9.28 -7.65 11.22
CA PRO A 74 -10.71 -7.89 11.44
C PRO A 74 -11.49 -7.32 10.25
N GLY A 75 -12.28 -8.16 9.58
CA GLY A 75 -13.03 -7.78 8.38
C GLY A 75 -12.35 -8.07 7.03
N ALA A 76 -11.14 -8.64 6.97
CA ALA A 76 -10.52 -9.00 5.69
C ALA A 76 -11.24 -10.18 5.01
N ILE A 77 -11.43 -10.11 3.69
CA ILE A 77 -11.97 -11.22 2.89
C ILE A 77 -11.06 -12.45 3.02
N SER A 78 -11.64 -13.57 3.38
CA SER A 78 -10.95 -14.85 3.50
C SER A 78 -11.70 -15.94 2.76
N LEU A 79 -11.04 -16.52 1.79
CA LEU A 79 -11.58 -17.69 1.10
C LEU A 79 -11.35 -18.97 1.93
N PRO A 80 -12.24 -19.98 1.83
CA PRO A 80 -12.09 -21.26 2.49
C PRO A 80 -10.73 -21.92 2.15
N ARG A 81 -10.20 -22.71 3.11
CA ARG A 81 -9.02 -23.55 2.84
C ARG A 81 -9.41 -24.60 1.80
N GLY A 82 -8.62 -24.72 0.73
CA GLY A 82 -8.91 -25.65 -0.37
C GLY A 82 -9.60 -25.02 -1.57
N SER A 83 -9.89 -23.72 -1.59
CA SER A 83 -10.42 -23.08 -2.78
C SER A 83 -9.40 -23.16 -3.94
N THR A 84 -9.90 -23.41 -5.15
CA THR A 84 -9.10 -23.50 -6.40
C THR A 84 -8.56 -22.14 -6.87
N VAL A 85 -8.84 -21.06 -6.14
CA VAL A 85 -8.41 -19.70 -6.47
C VAL A 85 -6.88 -19.58 -6.37
N PRO A 86 -6.20 -19.05 -7.42
CA PRO A 86 -4.76 -18.87 -7.41
C PRO A 86 -4.25 -18.07 -6.22
N LEU A 87 -3.11 -18.47 -5.65
CA LEU A 87 -2.53 -17.86 -4.46
C LEU A 87 -2.32 -16.32 -4.59
N PRO A 88 -1.90 -15.75 -5.74
CA PRO A 88 -1.79 -14.30 -5.91
C PRO A 88 -3.14 -13.59 -5.70
N ILE A 89 -4.22 -14.09 -6.27
CA ILE A 89 -5.57 -13.54 -6.14
C ILE A 89 -6.06 -13.64 -4.69
N ARG A 90 -5.84 -14.78 -4.01
CA ARG A 90 -6.18 -14.95 -2.59
C ARG A 90 -5.47 -13.94 -1.68
N ARG A 91 -4.17 -13.71 -1.94
CA ARG A 91 -3.37 -12.70 -1.20
C ARG A 91 -3.87 -11.28 -1.46
N LEU A 92 -4.32 -11.01 -2.68
CA LEU A 92 -4.87 -9.71 -3.04
C LEU A 92 -6.22 -9.48 -2.40
N LEU A 93 -7.12 -10.47 -2.39
CA LEU A 93 -8.42 -10.39 -1.69
C LEU A 93 -8.25 -10.09 -0.20
N ALA A 94 -7.21 -10.62 0.45
CA ALA A 94 -6.89 -10.34 1.84
C ALA A 94 -6.45 -8.87 2.10
N CYS A 95 -6.25 -8.06 1.06
CA CYS A 95 -6.05 -6.62 1.17
C CYS A 95 -7.37 -5.84 1.22
N PHE A 96 -8.51 -6.50 1.03
CA PHE A 96 -9.85 -5.89 1.01
C PHE A 96 -10.70 -6.35 2.21
N ASP A 97 -11.57 -5.47 2.68
CA ASP A 97 -12.57 -5.80 3.70
C ASP A 97 -13.84 -6.41 3.09
N THR A 98 -14.73 -6.90 3.95
CA THR A 98 -16.03 -7.48 3.56
C THR A 98 -16.98 -6.46 2.93
N LYS A 99 -16.69 -5.17 3.00
CA LYS A 99 -17.38 -4.10 2.26
C LYS A 99 -16.72 -3.83 0.91
N GLY A 100 -15.67 -4.57 0.56
CA GLY A 100 -14.90 -4.41 -0.68
C GLY A 100 -14.02 -3.18 -0.72
N ARG A 101 -13.68 -2.59 0.43
CA ARG A 101 -12.76 -1.46 0.52
C ARG A 101 -11.33 -1.96 0.64
N LEU A 102 -10.40 -1.30 -0.01
CA LEU A 102 -8.99 -1.60 0.05
C LEU A 102 -8.42 -1.13 1.41
N MET A 103 -8.03 -2.05 2.28
CA MET A 103 -7.50 -1.76 3.61
C MET A 103 -6.02 -1.42 3.63
N ARG A 104 -5.27 -1.94 2.66
CA ARG A 104 -3.83 -1.72 2.53
C ARG A 104 -3.39 -1.81 1.07
N TRP A 105 -2.45 -0.98 0.68
CA TRP A 105 -1.88 -1.01 -0.65
C TRP A 105 -0.97 -2.24 -0.81
N PRO A 106 -1.13 -3.06 -1.86
CA PRO A 106 -0.30 -4.23 -2.07
C PRO A 106 1.16 -3.87 -2.34
N ASN A 107 2.10 -4.69 -1.83
CA ASN A 107 3.55 -4.44 -2.02
C ASN A 107 4.06 -4.79 -3.42
N LYS A 108 3.41 -5.75 -4.11
CA LYS A 108 3.82 -6.21 -5.45
C LYS A 108 3.14 -5.38 -6.51
N TYR A 109 3.92 -4.86 -7.47
CA TYR A 109 3.40 -4.06 -8.58
C TYR A 109 2.27 -4.75 -9.36
N ALA A 110 2.44 -6.03 -9.72
CA ALA A 110 1.38 -6.79 -10.40
C ALA A 110 0.06 -6.83 -9.61
N ALA A 111 0.13 -6.96 -8.27
CA ALA A 111 -1.05 -6.93 -7.42
C ALA A 111 -1.67 -5.52 -7.33
N GLN A 112 -0.84 -4.47 -7.38
CA GLN A 112 -1.30 -3.07 -7.42
C GLN A 112 -2.10 -2.81 -8.70
N GLN A 113 -1.59 -3.29 -9.83
CA GLN A 113 -2.25 -3.16 -11.14
C GLN A 113 -3.63 -3.84 -11.18
N ILE A 114 -3.81 -4.95 -10.47
CA ILE A 114 -5.12 -5.61 -10.34
C ILE A 114 -6.00 -4.89 -9.31
N ALA A 115 -5.44 -4.50 -8.16
CA ALA A 115 -6.19 -3.84 -7.08
C ALA A 115 -6.86 -2.54 -7.54
N ILE A 116 -6.18 -1.75 -8.37
CA ILE A 116 -6.66 -0.45 -8.82
C ILE A 116 -7.96 -0.55 -9.63
N TRP A 117 -8.21 -1.69 -10.29
CA TRP A 117 -9.45 -1.94 -11.01
C TRP A 117 -10.67 -2.03 -10.09
N ALA A 118 -10.49 -2.46 -8.84
CA ALA A 118 -11.59 -2.47 -7.87
C ALA A 118 -12.06 -1.05 -7.52
N ILE A 119 -11.15 -0.08 -7.49
CA ILE A 119 -11.47 1.34 -7.34
C ILE A 119 -12.09 1.89 -8.62
N TRP A 120 -11.45 1.62 -9.77
CA TRP A 120 -11.94 2.06 -11.07
C TRP A 120 -13.37 1.59 -11.37
N SER A 121 -13.71 0.33 -11.05
CA SER A 121 -15.04 -0.22 -11.32
C SER A 121 -16.17 0.57 -10.68
N ARG A 122 -15.88 1.22 -9.55
CA ARG A 122 -16.84 1.99 -8.75
C ARG A 122 -16.87 3.49 -9.08
N LEU A 123 -15.95 4.00 -9.91
CA LEU A 123 -15.99 5.37 -10.37
C LEU A 123 -17.14 5.56 -11.37
N PRO A 124 -17.85 6.71 -11.36
CA PRO A 124 -18.90 6.97 -12.32
C PRO A 124 -18.36 7.00 -13.75
N ALA A 125 -19.08 6.36 -14.67
CA ALA A 125 -18.79 6.40 -16.09
C ALA A 125 -19.37 7.68 -16.72
N GLN A 126 -18.79 8.12 -17.85
CA GLN A 126 -19.29 9.20 -18.71
C GLN A 126 -19.56 10.54 -17.98
N ARG A 127 -18.82 10.81 -16.91
CA ARG A 127 -18.93 12.02 -16.12
C ARG A 127 -17.57 12.67 -15.94
N GLU A 128 -17.54 13.99 -16.13
CA GLU A 128 -16.41 14.81 -15.70
C GLU A 128 -16.48 15.05 -14.19
N MET A 129 -15.33 14.99 -13.54
CA MET A 129 -15.19 15.10 -12.10
C MET A 129 -14.08 16.08 -11.77
N SER A 130 -14.27 16.88 -10.74
CA SER A 130 -13.17 17.64 -10.14
C SER A 130 -12.26 16.72 -9.33
N GLU A 131 -11.05 17.19 -8.99
CA GLU A 131 -10.14 16.46 -8.11
C GLU A 131 -10.79 16.08 -6.77
N ALA A 132 -11.54 17.01 -6.17
CA ALA A 132 -12.24 16.78 -4.92
C ALA A 132 -13.29 15.65 -5.03
N GLN A 133 -14.03 15.63 -6.13
CA GLN A 133 -15.01 14.58 -6.40
C GLN A 133 -14.34 13.21 -6.58
N VAL A 134 -13.26 13.13 -7.35
CA VAL A 134 -12.48 11.88 -7.50
C VAL A 134 -11.94 11.40 -6.16
N ASN A 135 -11.38 12.29 -5.34
CA ASN A 135 -10.91 11.95 -4.00
C ASN A 135 -12.05 11.45 -3.11
N GLY A 136 -13.23 12.06 -3.20
CA GLY A 136 -14.42 11.61 -2.47
C GLY A 136 -14.82 10.17 -2.82
N TYR A 137 -14.85 9.83 -4.11
CA TYR A 137 -15.10 8.45 -4.55
C TYR A 137 -14.00 7.50 -4.08
N ILE A 138 -12.73 7.85 -4.25
CA ILE A 138 -11.62 7.00 -3.84
C ILE A 138 -11.66 6.76 -2.32
N ASN A 139 -11.94 7.80 -1.51
CA ASN A 139 -12.04 7.69 -0.06
C ASN A 139 -13.15 6.75 0.41
N ALA A 140 -14.22 6.60 -0.36
CA ALA A 140 -15.28 5.64 -0.05
C ALA A 140 -14.82 4.17 -0.21
N PHE A 141 -13.77 3.91 -0.97
CA PHE A 141 -13.36 2.55 -1.37
C PHE A 141 -11.98 2.12 -0.85
N HIS A 142 -11.38 2.90 0.06
CA HIS A 142 -10.18 2.49 0.79
C HIS A 142 -10.22 3.00 2.23
N THR A 143 -9.33 2.46 3.11
CA THR A 143 -9.33 2.79 4.54
C THR A 143 -8.00 3.32 5.07
N PHE A 144 -6.97 3.42 4.23
CA PHE A 144 -5.63 3.84 4.67
C PHE A 144 -5.31 5.32 4.42
N GLY A 145 -6.30 6.13 3.98
CA GLY A 145 -6.22 7.59 3.99
C GLY A 145 -5.30 8.23 2.94
N ASP A 146 -4.96 7.53 1.84
CA ASP A 146 -4.12 8.08 0.76
C ASP A 146 -4.82 8.05 -0.61
N PRO A 147 -5.82 8.92 -0.83
CA PRO A 147 -6.49 9.02 -2.13
C PRO A 147 -5.55 9.54 -3.24
N ALA A 148 -4.52 10.31 -2.88
CA ALA A 148 -3.61 10.90 -3.85
C ALA A 148 -2.78 9.84 -4.58
N THR A 149 -2.26 8.85 -3.85
CA THR A 149 -1.56 7.70 -4.43
C THR A 149 -2.48 6.91 -5.35
N LEU A 150 -3.69 6.57 -4.90
CA LEU A 150 -4.66 5.81 -5.70
C LEU A 150 -5.10 6.56 -6.97
N ARG A 151 -5.32 7.88 -6.87
CA ARG A 151 -5.64 8.71 -8.02
C ARG A 151 -4.49 8.72 -9.03
N ARG A 152 -3.24 8.84 -8.56
CA ARG A 152 -2.05 8.80 -9.42
C ARG A 152 -1.93 7.45 -10.13
N GLU A 153 -2.13 6.35 -9.40
CA GLU A 153 -2.08 5.01 -9.99
C GLU A 153 -3.19 4.78 -11.01
N LEU A 154 -4.40 5.30 -10.80
CA LEU A 154 -5.47 5.27 -11.81
C LEU A 154 -5.07 6.00 -13.10
N VAL A 155 -4.39 7.15 -12.99
CA VAL A 155 -3.90 7.90 -14.15
C VAL A 155 -2.74 7.15 -14.83
N ASN A 156 -1.78 6.64 -14.07
CA ASN A 156 -0.64 5.87 -14.58
C ASN A 156 -1.09 4.60 -15.34
N ALA A 157 -2.12 3.93 -14.84
CA ALA A 157 -2.73 2.76 -15.49
C ALA A 157 -3.62 3.14 -16.68
N HIS A 158 -3.75 4.42 -17.00
CA HIS A 158 -4.66 4.94 -18.03
C HIS A 158 -6.13 4.52 -17.80
N LEU A 159 -6.54 4.39 -16.56
CA LEU A 159 -7.91 4.10 -16.14
C LEU A 159 -8.69 5.38 -15.81
N LEU A 160 -7.97 6.45 -15.55
CA LEU A 160 -8.47 7.80 -15.30
C LEU A 160 -7.69 8.78 -16.18
N TRP A 161 -8.39 9.52 -17.00
CA TRP A 161 -7.83 10.64 -17.75
C TRP A 161 -7.92 11.92 -16.91
N ARG A 162 -7.00 12.85 -17.12
CA ARG A 162 -7.02 14.17 -16.49
C ARG A 162 -6.50 15.26 -17.43
N THR A 163 -6.91 16.50 -17.22
CA THR A 163 -6.30 17.68 -17.81
C THR A 163 -4.90 17.94 -17.23
N VAL A 164 -4.09 18.71 -17.95
CA VAL A 164 -2.72 19.06 -17.52
C VAL A 164 -2.74 19.85 -16.21
N ASP A 165 -3.73 20.71 -16.01
CA ASP A 165 -3.94 21.50 -14.80
C ASP A 165 -4.61 20.72 -13.65
N CYS A 166 -4.90 19.43 -13.85
CA CYS A 166 -5.53 18.54 -12.87
C CYS A 166 -6.91 18.98 -12.37
N ARG A 167 -7.60 19.84 -13.10
CA ARG A 167 -8.94 20.33 -12.71
C ARG A 167 -10.07 19.40 -13.11
N VAL A 168 -9.91 18.70 -14.23
CA VAL A 168 -10.93 17.80 -14.78
C VAL A 168 -10.37 16.40 -14.89
N TYR A 169 -11.16 15.45 -14.42
CA TYR A 169 -10.89 14.01 -14.49
C TYR A 169 -12.05 13.30 -15.15
N ARG A 170 -11.76 12.24 -15.90
CA ARG A 170 -12.76 11.40 -16.56
C ARG A 170 -12.34 9.94 -16.51
N LYS A 171 -13.28 9.06 -16.17
CA LYS A 171 -13.08 7.61 -16.22
C LYS A 171 -12.86 7.15 -17.66
N GLU A 172 -11.76 6.46 -17.92
CA GLU A 172 -11.51 5.82 -19.19
C GLU A 172 -12.25 4.48 -19.27
N LEU A 173 -12.97 4.24 -20.36
CA LEU A 173 -13.68 2.99 -20.57
C LEU A 173 -12.70 1.91 -21.09
N LYS A 174 -12.33 1.00 -20.21
CA LYS A 174 -11.43 -0.12 -20.52
C LYS A 174 -12.03 -1.44 -20.09
N ARG A 175 -11.55 -2.53 -20.69
CA ARG A 175 -11.91 -3.88 -20.29
C ARG A 175 -10.77 -4.49 -19.49
N PRO A 176 -11.04 -5.07 -18.30
CA PRO A 176 -10.04 -5.80 -17.54
C PRO A 176 -9.65 -7.09 -18.25
N GLY A 177 -8.39 -7.50 -18.10
CA GLY A 177 -7.92 -8.83 -18.51
C GLY A 177 -8.56 -9.94 -17.65
N ASP A 178 -8.38 -11.20 -18.06
CA ASP A 178 -9.08 -12.32 -17.44
C ASP A 178 -8.73 -12.52 -15.96
N GLU A 179 -7.48 -12.37 -15.57
CA GLU A 179 -7.05 -12.44 -14.16
C GLU A 179 -7.71 -11.33 -13.31
N THR A 180 -7.75 -10.12 -13.85
CA THR A 180 -8.39 -8.98 -13.18
C THR A 180 -9.91 -9.19 -13.09
N ARG A 181 -10.53 -9.73 -14.11
CA ARG A 181 -11.95 -10.06 -14.12
C ARG A 181 -12.27 -11.10 -13.06
N GLN A 182 -11.52 -12.20 -13.03
CA GLN A 182 -11.65 -13.23 -12.00
C GLN A 182 -11.51 -12.67 -10.58
N PHE A 183 -10.55 -11.77 -10.38
CA PHE A 183 -10.37 -11.09 -9.10
C PHE A 183 -11.61 -10.24 -8.74
N LEU A 184 -12.11 -9.43 -9.68
CA LEU A 184 -13.28 -8.56 -9.45
C LEU A 184 -14.53 -9.38 -9.14
N ASP A 185 -14.78 -10.47 -9.86
CA ASP A 185 -15.90 -11.37 -9.63
C ASP A 185 -15.84 -11.97 -8.22
N LEU A 186 -14.67 -12.45 -7.82
CA LEU A 186 -14.46 -12.97 -6.47
C LEU A 186 -14.59 -11.89 -5.40
N LEU A 187 -14.07 -10.68 -5.64
CA LEU A 187 -14.20 -9.57 -4.71
C LEU A 187 -15.66 -9.23 -4.49
N PHE A 188 -16.43 -9.03 -5.55
CA PHE A 188 -17.83 -8.62 -5.45
C PHE A 188 -18.76 -9.73 -4.94
N SER A 189 -18.44 -11.00 -5.19
CA SER A 189 -19.18 -12.14 -4.63
C SER A 189 -18.98 -12.29 -3.11
N ASN A 190 -17.90 -11.74 -2.56
CA ASN A 190 -17.57 -11.79 -1.13
C ASN A 190 -17.85 -10.47 -0.40
N VAL A 191 -18.44 -9.48 -1.08
CA VAL A 191 -18.87 -8.22 -0.46
C VAL A 191 -20.28 -8.38 0.08
N THR A 192 -20.46 -8.06 1.37
CA THR A 192 -21.80 -7.97 1.96
C THR A 192 -22.51 -6.75 1.38
N PRO A 193 -23.70 -6.88 0.79
CA PRO A 193 -24.46 -5.73 0.33
C PRO A 193 -24.70 -4.74 1.47
N PRO A 194 -24.74 -3.44 1.20
CA PRO A 194 -25.13 -2.46 2.22
C PRO A 194 -26.56 -2.75 2.68
N ALA A 195 -26.75 -2.78 3.99
CA ALA A 195 -28.04 -2.94 4.62
C ALA A 195 -28.93 -1.70 4.36
#